data_8b6c8e35361ded2356dcf7b0bb16e23b
#
_entry.id   8b6c8e35361ded2356dcf7b0bb16e23b
#
_cell.length_a   1.000
_cell.length_b   1.000
_cell.length_c   1.000
_cell.angle_alpha   90.00
_cell.angle_beta   90.00
_cell.angle_gamma   90.00
#
_symmetry.space_group_name_H-M   'P 1'
#
loop_
_entity.id
_entity.type
_entity.pdbx_description
1 polymer ?
#
loop_
_entity_poly.entity_id
_entity_poly.type
_entity_poly.pdbx_seq_one_letter_code
_entity_poly.pdbx_strand_id
1 'polypeptide(L)'
;MKKQKNETVTLKKGGQDIQLDYSDLRKAVLVLRAVNHKLRQRIIDLLEENDSMTVTDIYIKLRLEQSVASQHLAILRRAGVVLTERQGKFIYYSLDKERLAQISRLVEELAG
;
A
#
# COMPACT_ATOMS: atom_id res chain seq x y z
N MET A 1 18.34 -6.93 -25.84
CA MET A 1 17.59 -7.36 -24.67
C MET A 1 16.23 -7.93 -25.04
N LYS A 2 15.94 -9.06 -24.53
CA LYS A 2 14.74 -9.73 -24.92
C LYS A 2 13.56 -9.28 -24.06
N LYS A 3 12.51 -8.87 -24.70
CA LYS A 3 11.32 -8.46 -24.00
C LYS A 3 10.54 -9.66 -23.53
N GLN A 4 9.93 -9.53 -22.38
CA GLN A 4 9.06 -10.58 -21.85
C GLN A 4 7.84 -10.74 -22.75
N LYS A 5 7.68 -11.90 -23.31
CA LYS A 5 6.57 -12.12 -24.20
C LYS A 5 5.27 -12.39 -23.51
N ASN A 6 5.33 -12.83 -22.24
CA ASN A 6 4.14 -13.29 -21.54
C ASN A 6 3.73 -12.38 -20.43
N GLU A 7 4.06 -11.09 -20.57
CA GLU A 7 3.64 -10.13 -19.55
C GLU A 7 2.17 -9.77 -19.65
N THR A 8 1.55 -10.04 -20.80
CA THR A 8 0.17 -9.66 -21.04
C THR A 8 -0.57 -10.81 -21.70
N VAL A 9 -1.80 -11.04 -21.28
CA VAL A 9 -2.69 -11.96 -21.96
C VAL A 9 -3.90 -11.19 -22.45
N THR A 10 -4.37 -11.53 -23.64
CA THR A 10 -5.56 -10.92 -24.21
C THR A 10 -6.69 -11.93 -24.15
N LEU A 11 -7.79 -11.53 -23.55
CA LEU A 11 -8.98 -12.37 -23.43
C LEU A 11 -10.08 -11.80 -24.29
N LYS A 12 -10.87 -12.69 -24.87
CA LYS A 12 -11.99 -12.29 -25.73
C LYS A 12 -13.28 -12.46 -24.97
N LYS A 13 -14.11 -11.43 -24.99
CA LYS A 13 -15.40 -11.51 -24.34
C LYS A 13 -16.37 -10.58 -25.04
N GLY A 14 -17.39 -11.16 -25.69
CA GLY A 14 -18.48 -10.38 -26.23
C GLY A 14 -18.06 -9.30 -27.21
N GLY A 15 -17.10 -9.60 -28.07
CA GLY A 15 -16.63 -8.63 -29.03
C GLY A 15 -15.60 -7.66 -28.48
N GLN A 16 -15.25 -7.79 -27.22
CA GLN A 16 -14.23 -6.95 -26.59
C GLN A 16 -12.98 -7.74 -26.31
N ASP A 17 -11.85 -7.07 -26.45
CA ASP A 17 -10.57 -7.64 -26.05
C ASP A 17 -10.24 -7.09 -24.65
N ILE A 18 -10.00 -8.00 -23.73
CA ILE A 18 -9.60 -7.64 -22.38
C ILE A 18 -8.14 -8.01 -22.21
N GLN A 19 -7.33 -7.05 -21.83
CA GLN A 19 -5.91 -7.30 -21.62
C GLN A 19 -5.61 -7.36 -20.13
N LEU A 20 -4.95 -8.44 -19.74
CA LEU A 20 -4.48 -8.60 -18.38
C LEU A 20 -2.97 -8.50 -18.39
N ASP A 21 -2.45 -7.47 -17.76
CA ASP A 21 -1.02 -7.21 -17.71
C ASP A 21 -0.47 -7.83 -16.42
N TYR A 22 0.38 -8.85 -16.59
CA TYR A 22 0.91 -9.56 -15.42
C TYR A 22 1.88 -8.71 -14.62
N SER A 23 2.53 -7.74 -15.25
CA SER A 23 3.38 -6.82 -14.52
C SER A 23 2.55 -5.96 -13.57
N ASP A 24 1.44 -5.44 -14.07
CA ASP A 24 0.52 -4.67 -13.23
C ASP A 24 -0.07 -5.54 -12.13
N LEU A 25 -0.38 -6.79 -12.47
CA LEU A 25 -0.91 -7.72 -11.46
C LEU A 25 0.08 -7.91 -10.32
N ARG A 26 1.37 -8.10 -10.65
CA ARG A 26 2.37 -8.26 -9.60
C ARG A 26 2.48 -7.03 -8.73
N LYS A 27 2.40 -5.84 -9.32
CA LYS A 27 2.44 -4.60 -8.56
C LYS A 27 1.23 -4.48 -7.64
N ALA A 28 0.05 -4.82 -8.14
CA ALA A 28 -1.16 -4.78 -7.35
C ALA A 28 -1.08 -5.75 -6.16
N VAL A 29 -0.51 -6.93 -6.38
CA VAL A 29 -0.37 -7.91 -5.31
C VAL A 29 0.52 -7.37 -4.20
N LEU A 30 1.60 -6.66 -4.55
CA LEU A 30 2.47 -6.07 -3.52
C LEU A 30 1.73 -5.05 -2.68
N VAL A 31 0.90 -4.22 -3.31
CA VAL A 31 0.10 -3.24 -2.59
C VAL A 31 -0.90 -3.93 -1.66
N LEU A 32 -1.59 -4.94 -2.17
CA LEU A 32 -2.58 -5.65 -1.37
C LEU A 32 -1.93 -6.38 -0.20
N ARG A 33 -0.75 -6.95 -0.41
CA ARG A 33 -0.03 -7.60 0.68
C ARG A 33 0.38 -6.61 1.75
N ALA A 34 0.74 -5.38 1.33
CA ALA A 34 1.16 -4.38 2.30
C ALA A 34 0.05 -4.07 3.28
N VAL A 35 -1.21 -4.01 2.82
CA VAL A 35 -2.33 -3.69 3.70
C VAL A 35 -2.95 -4.93 4.34
N ASN A 36 -2.60 -6.12 3.87
CA ASN A 36 -3.17 -7.35 4.42
C ASN A 36 -2.26 -7.91 5.52
N HIS A 37 -2.12 -7.15 6.59
CA HIS A 37 -1.27 -7.52 7.71
C HIS A 37 -1.78 -6.81 8.95
N LYS A 38 -2.02 -7.56 10.02
CA LYS A 38 -2.66 -7.01 11.21
C LYS A 38 -1.95 -5.79 11.76
N LEU A 39 -0.63 -5.86 11.89
CA LEU A 39 0.10 -4.75 12.49
C LEU A 39 0.08 -3.53 11.58
N ARG A 40 0.20 -3.73 10.28
CA ARG A 40 0.15 -2.59 9.36
C ARG A 40 -1.26 -1.98 9.32
N GLN A 41 -2.29 -2.79 9.50
CA GLN A 41 -3.65 -2.26 9.63
C GLN A 41 -3.79 -1.40 10.89
N ARG A 42 -3.15 -1.79 11.98
CA ARG A 42 -3.14 -0.96 13.18
C ARG A 42 -2.44 0.38 12.95
N ILE A 43 -1.37 0.37 12.16
CA ILE A 43 -0.69 1.63 11.82
C ILE A 43 -1.61 2.52 10.97
N ILE A 44 -2.29 1.92 10.00
CA ILE A 44 -3.23 2.68 9.16
C ILE A 44 -4.33 3.29 10.02
N ASP A 45 -4.91 2.51 10.93
CA ASP A 45 -5.95 3.02 11.82
C ASP A 45 -5.43 4.18 12.67
N LEU A 46 -4.23 4.04 13.19
CA LEU A 46 -3.64 5.08 14.03
C LEU A 46 -3.43 6.37 13.23
N LEU A 47 -2.94 6.26 12.00
CA LEU A 47 -2.73 7.43 11.17
C LEU A 47 -4.04 8.05 10.70
N GLU A 48 -5.09 7.25 10.59
CA GLU A 48 -6.40 7.81 10.29
C GLU A 48 -6.91 8.68 11.43
N GLU A 49 -6.63 8.27 12.66
CA GLU A 49 -7.07 9.01 13.85
C GLU A 49 -6.27 10.29 14.08
N ASN A 50 -5.02 10.33 13.62
CA ASN A 50 -4.08 11.37 14.04
C ASN A 50 -3.46 12.17 12.90
N ASP A 51 -4.00 12.10 11.71
CA ASP A 51 -3.58 12.85 10.53
C ASP A 51 -2.11 12.62 10.15
N SER A 52 -1.16 12.96 11.03
CA SER A 52 0.25 12.70 10.76
C SER A 52 0.98 12.46 12.08
N MET A 53 2.00 11.59 12.02
CA MET A 53 2.75 11.21 13.20
C MET A 53 4.19 10.91 12.82
N THR A 54 5.10 11.13 13.76
CA THR A 54 6.48 10.66 13.59
C THR A 54 6.57 9.17 13.88
N VAL A 55 7.69 8.55 13.46
CA VAL A 55 7.89 7.13 13.78
C VAL A 55 7.93 6.91 15.28
N THR A 56 8.50 7.87 16.02
CA THR A 56 8.55 7.78 17.48
C THR A 56 7.14 7.72 18.07
N ASP A 57 6.28 8.63 17.64
CA ASP A 57 4.90 8.63 18.10
C ASP A 57 4.22 7.31 17.81
N ILE A 58 4.46 6.76 16.62
CA ILE A 58 3.80 5.54 16.18
C ILE A 58 4.23 4.36 17.05
N TYR A 59 5.56 4.17 17.22
CA TYR A 59 5.97 2.95 17.93
C TYR A 59 5.67 3.03 19.41
N ILE A 60 5.69 4.25 19.99
CA ILE A 60 5.30 4.40 21.38
C ILE A 60 3.82 4.09 21.55
N LYS A 61 2.98 4.64 20.68
CA LYS A 61 1.54 4.46 20.80
C LYS A 61 1.14 2.99 20.64
N LEU A 62 1.80 2.30 19.71
CA LEU A 62 1.47 0.91 19.44
C LEU A 62 2.27 -0.08 20.27
N ARG A 63 3.18 0.44 21.12
CA ARG A 63 4.01 -0.40 21.99
C ARG A 63 4.86 -1.37 21.20
N LEU A 64 5.50 -0.86 20.16
CA LEU A 64 6.38 -1.63 19.30
C LEU A 64 7.80 -1.19 19.53
N GLU A 65 8.74 -2.04 19.11
CA GLU A 65 10.12 -1.61 19.01
C GLU A 65 10.27 -0.72 17.78
N GLN A 66 11.20 0.24 17.88
CA GLN A 66 11.39 1.20 16.82
C GLN A 66 11.70 0.51 15.48
N SER A 67 12.56 -0.48 15.50
CA SER A 67 12.95 -1.18 14.27
C SER A 67 11.76 -1.87 13.62
N VAL A 68 10.86 -2.42 14.43
CA VAL A 68 9.67 -3.08 13.91
C VAL A 68 8.76 -2.07 13.25
N ALA A 69 8.49 -0.95 13.90
CA ALA A 69 7.65 0.10 13.32
C ALA A 69 8.26 0.62 12.03
N SER A 70 9.58 0.84 12.01
CA SER A 70 10.26 1.36 10.83
C SER A 70 10.15 0.40 9.65
N GLN A 71 10.28 -0.91 9.89
CA GLN A 71 10.15 -1.89 8.84
C GLN A 71 8.76 -1.90 8.22
N HIS A 72 7.73 -1.85 9.07
CA HIS A 72 6.36 -1.85 8.56
C HIS A 72 6.01 -0.57 7.84
N LEU A 73 6.52 0.56 8.33
CA LEU A 73 6.30 1.84 7.66
C LEU A 73 6.99 1.86 6.29
N ALA A 74 8.17 1.26 6.19
CA ALA A 74 8.85 1.17 4.90
C ALA A 74 8.05 0.36 3.88
N ILE A 75 7.43 -0.72 4.33
CA ILE A 75 6.58 -1.53 3.45
C ILE A 75 5.37 -0.73 2.99
N LEU A 76 4.71 -0.03 3.91
CA LEU A 76 3.55 0.78 3.55
C LEU A 76 3.93 1.94 2.63
N ARG A 77 5.11 2.52 2.84
CA ARG A 77 5.57 3.61 1.99
C ARG A 77 5.85 3.13 0.57
N ARG A 78 6.51 2.00 0.42
CA ARG A 78 6.79 1.47 -0.91
C ARG A 78 5.51 1.11 -1.66
N ALA A 79 4.47 0.73 -0.94
CA ALA A 79 3.17 0.43 -1.55
C ALA A 79 2.37 1.70 -1.84
N GLY A 80 2.86 2.87 -1.43
CA GLY A 80 2.16 4.12 -1.66
C GLY A 80 1.00 4.35 -0.72
N VAL A 81 0.92 3.59 0.37
CA VAL A 81 -0.17 3.71 1.33
C VAL A 81 0.07 4.85 2.31
N VAL A 82 1.34 5.10 2.62
CA VAL A 82 1.69 6.23 3.48
C VAL A 82 2.61 7.18 2.73
N LEU A 83 2.52 8.44 3.09
CA LEU A 83 3.35 9.52 2.59
C LEU A 83 4.23 10.01 3.71
N THR A 84 5.36 10.63 3.36
CA THR A 84 6.26 11.20 4.35
C THR A 84 6.51 12.65 4.03
N GLU A 85 6.70 13.44 5.08
CA GLU A 85 7.05 14.84 4.94
C GLU A 85 8.06 15.20 5.99
N ARG A 86 9.16 15.83 5.57
CA ARG A 86 10.19 16.25 6.50
C ARG A 86 9.86 17.63 7.02
N GLN A 87 9.90 17.78 8.34
CA GLN A 87 9.74 19.07 9.00
C GLN A 87 10.87 19.22 10.00
N GLY A 88 11.88 20.00 9.63
CA GLY A 88 13.07 20.10 10.45
C GLY A 88 13.81 18.79 10.49
N LYS A 89 14.04 18.29 11.70
CA LYS A 89 14.73 17.01 11.86
C LYS A 89 13.76 15.84 12.01
N PHE A 90 12.47 16.10 11.90
CA PHE A 90 11.46 15.06 12.04
C PHE A 90 10.89 14.69 10.70
N ILE A 91 10.50 13.42 10.56
CA ILE A 91 9.78 12.92 9.40
C ILE A 91 8.40 12.51 9.89
N TYR A 92 7.38 13.05 9.25
CA TYR A 92 5.99 12.79 9.59
C TYR A 92 5.39 11.85 8.56
N TYR A 93 4.63 10.89 9.02
CA TYR A 93 3.93 9.91 8.19
C TYR A 93 2.45 10.21 8.20
N SER A 94 1.83 10.12 7.02
CA SER A 94 0.39 10.32 6.89
C SER A 94 -0.11 9.32 5.85
N LEU A 95 -1.43 9.15 5.79
CA LEU A 95 -2.04 8.23 4.84
C LEU A 95 -2.21 8.88 3.49
N ASP A 96 -1.98 8.10 2.43
CA ASP A 96 -2.41 8.48 1.09
C ASP A 96 -3.83 7.96 0.93
N LYS A 97 -4.80 8.83 1.22
CA LYS A 97 -6.21 8.41 1.22
C LYS A 97 -6.72 8.09 -0.17
N GLU A 98 -6.14 8.70 -1.19
CA GLU A 98 -6.52 8.39 -2.55
C GLU A 98 -6.10 6.98 -2.92
N ARG A 99 -4.89 6.59 -2.54
CA ARG A 99 -4.43 5.23 -2.76
C ARG A 99 -5.30 4.22 -2.02
N LEU A 100 -5.65 4.53 -0.77
CA LEU A 100 -6.51 3.64 0.00
C LEU A 100 -7.90 3.53 -0.61
N ALA A 101 -8.42 4.61 -1.18
CA ALA A 101 -9.70 4.54 -1.87
C ALA A 101 -9.62 3.64 -3.10
N GLN A 102 -8.51 3.69 -3.84
CA GLN A 102 -8.31 2.79 -4.98
C GLN A 102 -8.31 1.33 -4.52
N ILE A 103 -7.59 1.07 -3.45
CA ILE A 103 -7.51 -0.29 -2.90
C ILE A 103 -8.90 -0.76 -2.48
N SER A 104 -9.65 0.11 -1.81
CA SER A 104 -10.98 -0.24 -1.33
C SER A 104 -11.90 -0.63 -2.48
N ARG A 105 -11.89 0.15 -3.56
CA ARG A 105 -12.73 -0.15 -4.71
C ARG A 105 -12.35 -1.49 -5.34
N LEU A 106 -11.07 -1.73 -5.50
CA LEU A 106 -10.61 -2.99 -6.07
C LEU A 106 -11.01 -4.18 -5.21
N VAL A 107 -10.83 -4.05 -3.90
CA VAL A 107 -11.16 -5.12 -2.97
C VAL A 107 -12.65 -5.42 -3.02
N GLU A 108 -13.49 -4.39 -3.04
CA GLU A 108 -14.93 -4.60 -3.12
C GLU A 108 -15.33 -5.32 -4.40
N GLU A 109 -14.74 -4.92 -5.52
CA GLU A 109 -15.07 -5.54 -6.80
C GLU A 109 -14.65 -7.00 -6.84
N LEU A 110 -13.47 -7.30 -6.30
CA LEU A 110 -12.97 -8.68 -6.35
C LEU A 110 -13.63 -9.57 -5.31
N ALA A 111 -14.03 -9.02 -4.18
CA ALA A 111 -14.63 -9.82 -3.09
C ALA A 111 -16.12 -10.03 -3.30
N GLY A 112 -16.77 -9.14 -4.00
CA GLY A 112 -18.20 -9.19 -4.21
C GLY A 112 -18.59 -10.03 -5.37
#